data_f96fbfa45850d0adf85f14d3268c641a
#
_entry.id   f96fbfa45850d0adf85f14d3268c641a
#
_cell.length_a   1.000
_cell.length_b   1.000
_cell.length_c   1.000
_cell.angle_alpha   90.00
_cell.angle_beta   90.00
_cell.angle_gamma   90.00
#
_symmetry.space_group_name_H-M   'P 1'
#
loop_
_entity.id
_entity.type
_entity.pdbx_description
1 polymer ?
#
loop_
_entity_poly.entity_id
_entity_poly.type
_entity_poly.pdbx_seq_one_letter_code
_entity_poly.pdbx_strand_id
1 'polypeptide(L)'
;MKLNVQCPINTVSYGYVSSYFIKELLKKNYDLRHIKIGPTDPDENIAPFINNTISRWDFFHDAPCLKIWHQHDLHSFTGKGPSIGFPIFELEEFYPHEKHSLSYPDFLFTCSEWGRQVFIDNDPSRKDTSHVVPLGYDEDIFKPVDLPKTDTTIFGNFGKFEIRKGHDILVDIFNKAFEKNDNVSLAMMPHNVFLNQNETNNWVNLYLNSKLGDKIQLIPRVKTQEMAYNIMRQIHCGIFPSRAEGWNLEALELLACGRHLIITDCTGHTEFCNTSNSRLINMTSGYESAFDGKFFHGDGSWRSIKENEIDQMVEHMRQIHKLNQEGSLNINTAGIDSVKKFTWSNVTDILDDKLKTVT
;
A
#
# COMPACT_ATOMS: atom_id res chain seq x y z
N MET A 1 0.87 28.46 4.56
CA MET A 1 0.73 28.04 5.99
C MET A 1 2.09 27.52 6.47
N LYS A 2 2.43 27.71 7.77
CA LYS A 2 3.60 27.09 8.40
C LYS A 2 3.20 25.72 8.95
N LEU A 3 4.05 24.70 8.75
CA LEU A 3 3.78 23.35 9.22
C LEU A 3 5.09 22.63 9.58
N ASN A 4 5.13 21.98 10.72
CA ASN A 4 6.16 21.00 11.04
C ASN A 4 5.70 19.63 10.53
N VAL A 5 6.57 18.90 9.83
CA VAL A 5 6.28 17.55 9.33
C VAL A 5 7.31 16.58 9.92
N GLN A 6 6.85 15.72 10.83
CA GLN A 6 7.69 14.74 11.51
C GLN A 6 7.49 13.38 10.84
N CYS A 7 8.47 12.94 10.04
CA CYS A 7 8.31 11.76 9.22
C CYS A 7 9.65 11.19 8.74
N PRO A 8 9.70 9.92 8.31
CA PRO A 8 10.83 9.39 7.55
C PRO A 8 10.82 9.93 6.12
N ILE A 9 11.99 9.93 5.49
CA ILE A 9 12.16 10.22 4.06
C ILE A 9 13.07 9.13 3.48
N ASN A 10 12.48 8.22 2.73
CA ASN A 10 13.19 7.15 2.02
C ASN A 10 12.28 6.55 0.93
N THR A 11 12.77 5.56 0.19
CA THR A 11 12.08 4.96 -0.95
C THR A 11 11.13 3.82 -0.58
N VAL A 12 10.73 3.66 0.70
CA VAL A 12 9.81 2.60 1.15
C VAL A 12 8.67 3.17 1.96
N SER A 13 7.47 2.61 1.78
CA SER A 13 6.27 2.81 2.61
C SER A 13 6.11 4.26 3.12
N TYR A 14 6.22 4.47 4.43
CA TYR A 14 6.08 5.79 5.07
C TYR A 14 6.98 6.88 4.47
N GLY A 15 8.23 6.54 4.14
CA GLY A 15 9.16 7.51 3.57
C GLY A 15 8.76 7.96 2.16
N TYR A 16 8.23 7.05 1.35
CA TYR A 16 7.66 7.33 0.04
C TYR A 16 6.45 8.26 0.16
N VAL A 17 5.47 7.89 0.98
CA VAL A 17 4.26 8.69 1.25
C VAL A 17 4.62 10.10 1.73
N SER A 18 5.51 10.20 2.72
CA SER A 18 5.95 11.48 3.30
C SER A 18 6.62 12.38 2.27
N SER A 19 7.45 11.80 1.41
CA SER A 19 8.18 12.55 0.37
C SER A 19 7.21 13.20 -0.63
N TYR A 20 6.17 12.48 -1.04
CA TYR A 20 5.15 13.03 -1.94
C TYR A 20 4.28 14.09 -1.27
N PHE A 21 3.81 13.88 -0.04
CA PHE A 21 3.05 14.91 0.68
C PHE A 21 3.88 16.19 0.87
N ILE A 22 5.16 16.08 1.24
CA ILE A 22 6.05 17.24 1.34
C ILE A 22 6.18 17.94 -0.03
N LYS A 23 6.44 17.18 -1.11
CA LYS A 23 6.55 17.72 -2.49
C LYS A 23 5.30 18.52 -2.86
N GLU A 24 4.12 17.95 -2.67
CA GLU A 24 2.86 18.58 -3.06
C GLU A 24 2.46 19.76 -2.15
N LEU A 25 2.71 19.68 -0.84
CA LEU A 25 2.49 20.81 0.09
C LEU A 25 3.41 22.00 -0.24
N LEU A 26 4.65 21.75 -0.68
CA LEU A 26 5.55 22.82 -1.15
C LEU A 26 5.00 23.51 -2.41
N LYS A 27 4.41 22.79 -3.36
CA LYS A 27 3.71 23.38 -4.51
C LYS A 27 2.55 24.28 -4.11
N LYS A 28 1.92 23.99 -2.96
CA LYS A 28 0.84 24.80 -2.36
C LYS A 28 1.34 25.97 -1.49
N ASN A 29 2.64 26.30 -1.60
CA ASN A 29 3.29 27.38 -0.85
C ASN A 29 3.26 27.22 0.67
N TYR A 30 3.32 26.00 1.18
CA TYR A 30 3.57 25.76 2.60
C TYR A 30 5.01 26.10 2.95
N ASP A 31 5.23 26.75 4.09
CA ASP A 31 6.56 26.86 4.70
C ASP A 31 6.72 25.68 5.65
N LEU A 32 7.49 24.67 5.22
CA LEU A 32 7.64 23.40 5.90
C LEU A 32 8.93 23.32 6.71
N ARG A 33 8.88 22.66 7.86
CA ARG A 33 10.05 22.16 8.60
C ARG A 33 9.96 20.67 8.77
N HIS A 34 10.99 19.98 8.31
CA HIS A 34 11.07 18.54 8.41
C HIS A 34 11.79 18.10 9.67
N ILE A 35 11.10 17.36 10.51
CA ILE A 35 11.65 16.71 11.71
C ILE A 35 11.89 15.24 11.37
N LYS A 36 13.15 14.83 11.38
CA LYS A 36 13.58 13.51 10.88
C LYS A 36 13.13 12.37 11.78
N ILE A 37 12.60 11.31 11.16
CA ILE A 37 12.49 9.98 11.75
C ILE A 37 13.45 9.06 10.99
N GLY A 38 14.58 8.76 11.60
CA GLY A 38 15.64 7.95 10.96
C GLY A 38 16.45 8.69 9.89
N PRO A 39 17.30 7.96 9.14
CA PRO A 39 18.08 8.51 8.03
C PRO A 39 17.20 9.00 6.88
N THR A 40 17.64 10.05 6.17
CA THR A 40 16.96 10.57 4.98
C THR A 40 17.67 10.08 3.72
N ASP A 41 16.90 9.39 2.84
CA ASP A 41 17.36 8.86 1.56
C ASP A 41 16.20 8.95 0.54
N PRO A 42 15.85 10.16 0.07
CA PRO A 42 14.74 10.37 -0.84
C PRO A 42 15.01 9.73 -2.22
N ASP A 43 13.93 9.36 -2.91
CA ASP A 43 13.99 8.98 -4.32
C ASP A 43 14.65 10.12 -5.14
N GLU A 44 15.53 9.76 -6.08
CA GLU A 44 16.31 10.71 -6.86
C GLU A 44 15.44 11.67 -7.69
N ASN A 45 14.23 11.26 -8.06
CA ASN A 45 13.28 12.10 -8.81
C ASN A 45 12.53 13.08 -7.90
N ILE A 46 12.41 12.78 -6.62
CA ILE A 46 11.73 13.64 -5.63
C ILE A 46 12.72 14.55 -4.91
N ALA A 47 13.95 14.10 -4.70
CA ALA A 47 14.99 14.81 -3.98
C ALA A 47 15.15 16.29 -4.40
N PRO A 48 15.16 16.66 -5.70
CA PRO A 48 15.29 18.06 -6.13
C PRO A 48 14.20 18.98 -5.56
N PHE A 49 13.00 18.47 -5.31
CA PHE A 49 11.86 19.25 -4.81
C PHE A 49 11.91 19.46 -3.30
N ILE A 50 12.46 18.51 -2.53
CA ILE A 50 12.36 18.50 -1.06
C ILE A 50 13.68 18.77 -0.33
N ASN A 51 14.83 18.73 -1.02
CA ASN A 51 16.16 18.85 -0.39
C ASN A 51 16.31 20.08 0.50
N ASN A 52 15.81 21.25 0.06
CA ASN A 52 15.88 22.48 0.86
C ASN A 52 15.09 22.36 2.17
N THR A 53 14.00 21.62 2.19
CA THR A 53 13.16 21.39 3.37
C THR A 53 13.80 20.40 4.30
N ILE A 54 14.26 19.26 3.79
CA ILE A 54 14.83 18.17 4.61
C ILE A 54 16.23 18.48 5.15
N SER A 55 16.92 19.47 4.60
CA SER A 55 18.23 19.93 5.10
C SER A 55 18.16 20.93 6.27
N ARG A 56 16.97 21.47 6.56
CA ARG A 56 16.77 22.42 7.65
C ARG A 56 16.75 21.71 9.01
N TRP A 57 17.24 22.41 10.05
CA TRP A 57 17.36 21.88 11.41
C TRP A 57 16.50 22.66 12.42
N ASP A 58 15.78 23.68 11.96
CA ASP A 58 14.87 24.48 12.76
C ASP A 58 13.44 23.92 12.72
N PHE A 59 12.58 24.40 13.61
CA PHE A 59 11.15 24.11 13.61
C PHE A 59 10.35 25.35 13.99
N PHE A 60 9.07 25.34 13.66
CA PHE A 60 8.15 26.38 14.07
C PHE A 60 7.59 26.06 15.46
N HIS A 61 7.78 26.98 16.42
CA HIS A 61 7.37 26.75 17.81
C HIS A 61 5.85 26.59 17.96
N ASP A 62 5.06 27.41 17.27
CA ASP A 62 3.61 27.50 17.45
C ASP A 62 2.81 26.98 16.24
N ALA A 63 3.48 26.42 15.22
CA ALA A 63 2.81 25.83 14.08
C ALA A 63 2.35 24.39 14.37
N PRO A 64 1.32 23.90 13.65
CA PRO A 64 0.90 22.51 13.73
C PRO A 64 2.05 21.55 13.42
N CYS A 65 1.96 20.34 13.96
CA CYS A 65 2.89 19.25 13.67
C CYS A 65 2.12 18.02 13.11
N LEU A 66 2.36 17.71 11.85
CA LEU A 66 1.90 16.48 11.21
C LEU A 66 2.96 15.40 11.37
N LYS A 67 2.64 14.31 12.11
CA LYS A 67 3.52 13.15 12.27
C LYS A 67 2.98 11.98 11.46
N ILE A 68 3.71 11.61 10.39
CA ILE A 68 3.40 10.47 9.53
C ILE A 68 4.29 9.31 9.98
N TRP A 69 3.77 8.48 10.88
CA TRP A 69 4.52 7.37 11.47
C TRP A 69 3.60 6.35 12.12
N HIS A 70 4.17 5.23 12.58
CA HIS A 70 3.45 4.11 13.18
C HIS A 70 2.59 4.51 14.39
N GLN A 71 1.47 3.84 14.56
CA GLN A 71 0.48 4.05 15.62
C GLN A 71 1.05 3.89 17.05
N HIS A 72 2.10 3.10 17.22
CA HIS A 72 2.73 2.89 18.51
C HIS A 72 3.69 4.03 18.95
N ASP A 73 3.99 4.99 18.06
CA ASP A 73 4.93 6.10 18.34
C ASP A 73 4.32 7.47 17.97
N LEU A 74 3.08 7.74 18.41
CA LEU A 74 2.41 9.04 18.24
C LEU A 74 2.29 9.82 19.56
N HIS A 75 3.14 9.52 20.54
CA HIS A 75 3.15 10.15 21.86
C HIS A 75 4.03 11.40 21.96
N SER A 76 4.73 11.79 20.89
CA SER A 76 5.62 12.95 20.88
C SER A 76 5.51 13.74 19.58
N PHE A 77 5.39 15.06 19.71
CA PHE A 77 5.32 16.01 18.59
C PHE A 77 6.27 17.18 18.82
N THR A 78 6.72 17.79 17.73
CA THR A 78 7.61 18.96 17.79
C THR A 78 6.80 20.24 17.77
N GLY A 79 7.09 21.15 18.71
CA GLY A 79 6.39 22.43 18.84
C GLY A 79 5.26 22.39 19.86
N LYS A 80 4.43 23.44 19.87
CA LYS A 80 3.28 23.65 20.76
C LYS A 80 1.97 23.87 20.02
N GLY A 81 1.99 23.87 18.69
CA GLY A 81 0.78 23.92 17.87
C GLY A 81 0.02 22.61 17.89
N PRO A 82 -1.15 22.54 17.23
CA PRO A 82 -1.94 21.32 17.12
C PRO A 82 -1.13 20.13 16.63
N SER A 83 -1.32 18.98 17.28
CA SER A 83 -0.66 17.71 16.96
C SER A 83 -1.57 16.81 16.11
N ILE A 84 -1.06 16.34 14.99
CA ILE A 84 -1.80 15.54 14.03
C ILE A 84 -1.02 14.26 13.78
N GLY A 85 -1.57 13.10 14.19
CA GLY A 85 -1.00 11.79 13.92
C GLY A 85 -1.56 11.20 12.63
N PHE A 86 -0.69 10.67 11.77
CA PHE A 86 -1.11 9.99 10.54
C PHE A 86 -0.44 8.61 10.45
N PRO A 87 -0.96 7.61 11.17
CA PRO A 87 -0.50 6.23 11.05
C PRO A 87 -1.15 5.53 9.86
N ILE A 88 -0.43 4.56 9.31
CA ILE A 88 -0.91 3.58 8.34
C ILE A 88 -0.76 2.21 9.01
N PHE A 89 -1.89 1.55 9.28
CA PHE A 89 -1.97 0.29 10.03
C PHE A 89 -2.86 -0.72 9.33
N GLU A 90 -2.78 -1.99 9.74
CA GLU A 90 -3.41 -3.11 9.04
C GLU A 90 -4.43 -3.89 9.87
N LEU A 91 -4.43 -3.74 11.22
CA LEU A 91 -5.31 -4.49 12.11
C LEU A 91 -6.50 -3.66 12.59
N GLU A 92 -7.60 -4.33 12.94
CA GLU A 92 -8.81 -3.69 13.46
C GLU A 92 -8.73 -3.37 14.97
N GLU A 93 -7.78 -3.99 15.67
CA GLU A 93 -7.58 -3.81 17.10
C GLU A 93 -6.21 -3.22 17.37
N PHE A 94 -6.16 -2.24 18.29
CA PHE A 94 -4.90 -1.67 18.77
C PHE A 94 -4.49 -2.28 20.11
N TYR A 95 -3.19 -2.53 20.25
CA TYR A 95 -2.62 -2.94 21.52
C TYR A 95 -2.74 -1.84 22.59
N PRO A 96 -2.67 -2.16 23.88
CA PRO A 96 -2.77 -1.14 24.94
C PRO A 96 -1.75 0.00 24.79
N HIS A 97 -0.51 -0.28 24.38
CA HIS A 97 0.51 0.74 24.16
C HIS A 97 0.24 1.58 22.89
N GLU A 98 -0.38 1.01 21.87
CA GLU A 98 -0.83 1.73 20.68
C GLU A 98 -2.01 2.65 21.00
N LYS A 99 -3.02 2.16 21.75
CA LYS A 99 -4.14 2.98 22.25
C LYS A 99 -3.63 4.16 23.08
N HIS A 100 -2.65 3.92 23.94
CA HIS A 100 -1.99 4.97 24.68
C HIS A 100 -1.32 5.99 23.76
N SER A 101 -0.53 5.54 22.79
CA SER A 101 0.14 6.42 21.81
C SER A 101 -0.86 7.22 20.97
N LEU A 102 -1.95 6.58 20.52
CA LEU A 102 -3.02 7.21 19.74
C LEU A 102 -3.87 8.19 20.55
N SER A 103 -3.79 8.20 21.88
CA SER A 103 -4.51 9.16 22.72
C SER A 103 -3.87 10.55 22.79
N TYR A 104 -2.60 10.70 22.39
CA TYR A 104 -1.85 11.95 22.47
C TYR A 104 -2.18 13.00 21.40
N PRO A 105 -2.32 12.63 20.10
CA PRO A 105 -2.59 13.63 19.07
C PRO A 105 -3.94 14.31 19.28
N ASP A 106 -4.02 15.61 19.02
CA ASP A 106 -5.29 16.34 18.98
C ASP A 106 -6.19 15.80 17.86
N PHE A 107 -5.58 15.47 16.72
CA PHE A 107 -6.26 14.91 15.54
C PHE A 107 -5.55 13.66 15.01
N LEU A 108 -6.35 12.72 14.48
CA LEU A 108 -5.85 11.52 13.80
C LEU A 108 -6.26 11.55 12.34
N PHE A 109 -5.29 11.40 11.44
CA PHE A 109 -5.55 11.15 10.03
C PHE A 109 -5.31 9.67 9.70
N THR A 110 -6.03 9.16 8.73
CA THR A 110 -5.84 7.80 8.20
C THR A 110 -6.14 7.79 6.71
N CYS A 111 -5.66 6.77 6.00
CA CYS A 111 -5.76 6.74 4.55
C CYS A 111 -7.11 6.23 4.00
N SER A 112 -7.99 5.65 4.83
CA SER A 112 -9.25 5.06 4.38
C SER A 112 -10.39 5.24 5.39
N GLU A 113 -11.64 5.13 4.94
CA GLU A 113 -12.80 5.08 5.84
C GLU A 113 -12.77 3.85 6.74
N TRP A 114 -12.24 2.72 6.24
CA TRP A 114 -11.98 1.56 7.09
C TRP A 114 -11.07 1.94 8.28
N GLY A 115 -9.93 2.57 8.02
CA GLY A 115 -9.01 2.99 9.07
C GLY A 115 -9.62 4.02 10.04
N ARG A 116 -10.47 4.93 9.54
CA ARG A 116 -11.21 5.86 10.38
C ARG A 116 -12.22 5.13 11.28
N GLN A 117 -12.92 4.15 10.77
CA GLN A 117 -13.84 3.35 11.55
C GLN A 117 -13.11 2.57 12.66
N VAL A 118 -11.93 2.02 12.36
CA VAL A 118 -11.08 1.37 13.38
C VAL A 118 -10.70 2.33 14.52
N PHE A 119 -10.38 3.59 14.24
CA PHE A 119 -10.15 4.57 15.32
C PHE A 119 -11.40 4.73 16.20
N ILE A 120 -12.58 4.89 15.59
CA ILE A 120 -13.85 5.11 16.29
C ILE A 120 -14.25 3.88 17.13
N ASP A 121 -14.06 2.69 16.59
CA ASP A 121 -14.40 1.43 17.27
C ASP A 121 -13.48 1.18 18.49
N ASN A 122 -12.23 1.59 18.42
CA ASN A 122 -11.29 1.50 19.53
C ASN A 122 -11.39 2.65 20.53
N ASP A 123 -11.80 3.85 20.08
CA ASP A 123 -12.04 5.04 20.91
C ASP A 123 -13.13 5.91 20.26
N PRO A 124 -14.40 5.80 20.72
CA PRO A 124 -15.52 6.57 20.18
C PRO A 124 -15.35 8.10 20.26
N SER A 125 -14.49 8.62 21.15
CA SER A 125 -14.19 10.05 21.24
C SER A 125 -13.46 10.60 19.99
N ARG A 126 -12.86 9.72 19.18
CA ARG A 126 -12.15 10.06 17.96
C ARG A 126 -13.07 10.39 16.77
N LYS A 127 -14.38 10.22 16.90
CA LYS A 127 -15.36 10.45 15.83
C LYS A 127 -15.20 11.82 15.15
N ASP A 128 -15.04 12.88 15.95
CA ASP A 128 -14.95 14.25 15.46
C ASP A 128 -13.52 14.74 15.25
N THR A 129 -12.52 13.99 15.72
CA THR A 129 -11.09 14.32 15.63
C THR A 129 -10.31 13.39 14.69
N SER A 130 -10.98 12.46 14.00
CA SER A 130 -10.37 11.59 13.00
C SER A 130 -10.86 11.92 11.60
N HIS A 131 -9.94 11.96 10.63
CA HIS A 131 -10.24 12.33 9.25
C HIS A 131 -9.55 11.40 8.25
N VAL A 132 -10.19 11.19 7.10
CA VAL A 132 -9.61 10.43 5.99
C VAL A 132 -8.82 11.36 5.08
N VAL A 133 -7.59 10.97 4.80
CA VAL A 133 -6.70 11.56 3.80
C VAL A 133 -6.10 10.40 3.01
N PRO A 134 -6.64 10.08 1.82
CA PRO A 134 -6.17 8.96 1.01
C PRO A 134 -4.69 9.09 0.62
N LEU A 135 -4.08 7.97 0.24
CA LEU A 135 -2.76 8.00 -0.38
C LEU A 135 -2.89 8.06 -1.91
N GLY A 136 -1.86 8.58 -2.56
CA GLY A 136 -1.86 8.82 -3.99
C GLY A 136 -0.89 7.94 -4.78
N TYR A 137 -0.96 8.09 -6.11
CA TYR A 137 0.05 7.62 -7.05
C TYR A 137 0.58 8.81 -7.87
N ASP A 138 1.77 8.65 -8.44
CA ASP A 138 2.37 9.67 -9.32
C ASP A 138 1.84 9.49 -10.76
N GLU A 139 0.97 10.41 -11.20
CA GLU A 139 0.35 10.39 -12.52
C GLU A 139 1.31 10.68 -13.67
N ASP A 140 2.48 11.25 -13.36
CA ASP A 140 3.54 11.46 -14.35
C ASP A 140 4.33 10.18 -14.62
N ILE A 141 4.31 9.23 -13.71
CA ILE A 141 4.98 7.93 -13.82
C ILE A 141 3.98 6.83 -14.20
N PHE A 142 2.96 6.59 -13.38
CA PHE A 142 2.00 5.50 -13.57
C PHE A 142 0.87 5.92 -14.52
N LYS A 143 1.15 5.79 -15.82
CA LYS A 143 0.24 6.17 -16.90
C LYS A 143 -0.47 4.96 -17.51
N PRO A 144 -1.71 5.15 -17.97
CA PRO A 144 -2.38 4.11 -18.74
C PRO A 144 -1.56 3.68 -19.94
N VAL A 145 -1.46 2.38 -20.16
CA VAL A 145 -0.78 1.77 -21.30
C VAL A 145 -1.48 0.47 -21.68
N ASP A 146 -1.51 0.15 -22.97
CA ASP A 146 -2.10 -1.08 -23.46
C ASP A 146 -1.54 -2.33 -22.75
N LEU A 147 -2.35 -3.37 -22.66
CA LEU A 147 -1.88 -4.65 -22.14
C LEU A 147 -0.77 -5.22 -23.04
N PRO A 148 0.17 -6.01 -22.47
CA PRO A 148 1.19 -6.67 -23.27
C PRO A 148 0.55 -7.58 -24.34
N LYS A 149 1.02 -7.47 -25.57
CA LYS A 149 0.58 -8.33 -26.69
C LYS A 149 1.45 -9.57 -26.71
N THR A 150 1.14 -10.52 -25.86
CA THR A 150 1.85 -11.80 -25.74
C THR A 150 0.87 -12.93 -25.44
N ASP A 151 1.15 -14.13 -25.97
CA ASP A 151 0.38 -15.34 -25.68
C ASP A 151 0.53 -15.76 -24.21
N THR A 152 1.59 -15.34 -23.53
CA THR A 152 1.79 -15.61 -22.11
C THR A 152 0.99 -14.63 -21.26
N THR A 153 0.08 -15.14 -20.43
CA THR A 153 -0.61 -14.32 -19.44
C THR A 153 0.28 -14.11 -18.22
N ILE A 154 0.66 -12.87 -17.97
CA ILE A 154 1.56 -12.51 -16.87
C ILE A 154 0.75 -11.95 -15.72
N PHE A 155 0.75 -12.67 -14.58
CA PHE A 155 0.25 -12.19 -13.30
C PHE A 155 1.37 -11.50 -12.55
N GLY A 156 1.03 -10.55 -11.64
CA GLY A 156 2.03 -9.83 -10.87
C GLY A 156 1.66 -9.63 -9.42
N ASN A 157 2.67 -9.70 -8.53
CA ASN A 157 2.55 -9.28 -7.15
C ASN A 157 3.80 -8.48 -6.76
N PHE A 158 3.62 -7.25 -6.25
CA PHE A 158 4.70 -6.30 -5.99
C PHE A 158 4.83 -5.92 -4.51
N GLY A 159 4.35 -6.77 -3.62
CA GLY A 159 4.48 -6.59 -2.17
C GLY A 159 5.63 -7.39 -1.57
N LYS A 160 6.23 -6.89 -0.48
CA LYS A 160 7.29 -7.60 0.26
C LYS A 160 6.78 -8.92 0.85
N PHE A 161 7.62 -9.96 0.88
CA PHE A 161 7.26 -11.25 1.48
C PHE A 161 6.75 -11.10 2.91
N GLU A 162 5.45 -11.36 3.09
CA GLU A 162 4.75 -11.37 4.37
C GLU A 162 3.56 -12.35 4.32
N ILE A 163 3.25 -12.99 5.45
CA ILE A 163 2.05 -13.83 5.61
C ILE A 163 0.78 -12.95 5.48
N ARG A 164 0.80 -11.76 6.07
CA ARG A 164 -0.28 -10.77 5.94
C ARG A 164 -0.66 -10.48 4.48
N LYS A 165 0.31 -10.38 3.60
CA LYS A 165 0.12 -10.16 2.16
C LYS A 165 -0.26 -11.44 1.38
N GLY A 166 -0.41 -12.59 2.06
CA GLY A 166 -0.82 -13.85 1.47
C GLY A 166 0.26 -14.55 0.65
N HIS A 167 1.54 -14.22 0.84
CA HIS A 167 2.62 -14.87 0.09
C HIS A 167 2.79 -16.35 0.46
N ASP A 168 2.34 -16.77 1.63
CA ASP A 168 2.32 -18.17 2.07
C ASP A 168 1.37 -19.04 1.24
N ILE A 169 0.32 -18.45 0.66
CA ILE A 169 -0.71 -19.15 -0.12
C ILE A 169 -0.70 -18.82 -1.62
N LEU A 170 -0.08 -17.71 -2.04
CA LEU A 170 -0.08 -17.28 -3.44
C LEU A 170 0.53 -18.34 -4.38
N VAL A 171 1.56 -19.01 -3.94
CA VAL A 171 2.20 -20.09 -4.72
C VAL A 171 1.24 -21.26 -4.93
N ASP A 172 0.45 -21.64 -3.93
CA ASP A 172 -0.53 -22.72 -4.03
C ASP A 172 -1.70 -22.31 -4.93
N ILE A 173 -2.17 -21.07 -4.82
CA ILE A 173 -3.19 -20.51 -5.73
C ILE A 173 -2.72 -20.60 -7.18
N PHE A 174 -1.48 -20.17 -7.49
CA PHE A 174 -0.93 -20.23 -8.84
C PHE A 174 -0.79 -21.67 -9.34
N ASN A 175 -0.25 -22.57 -8.51
CA ASN A 175 -0.10 -23.99 -8.84
C ASN A 175 -1.44 -24.74 -8.98
N LYS A 176 -2.51 -24.29 -8.32
CA LYS A 176 -3.87 -24.84 -8.43
C LYS A 176 -4.58 -24.30 -9.68
N ALA A 177 -4.29 -23.05 -10.05
CA ALA A 177 -4.90 -22.41 -11.21
C ALA A 177 -4.43 -23.02 -12.55
N PHE A 178 -3.16 -23.45 -12.65
CA PHE A 178 -2.52 -23.75 -13.92
C PHE A 178 -1.73 -25.06 -13.95
N GLU A 179 -1.51 -25.55 -15.18
CA GLU A 179 -0.67 -26.71 -15.50
C GLU A 179 0.63 -26.27 -16.22
N LYS A 180 1.60 -27.20 -16.35
CA LYS A 180 2.91 -26.91 -16.96
C LYS A 180 2.85 -26.46 -18.40
N ASN A 181 1.83 -26.87 -19.13
CA ASN A 181 1.62 -26.51 -20.54
C ASN A 181 0.84 -25.23 -20.75
N ASP A 182 0.30 -24.60 -19.68
CA ASP A 182 -0.38 -23.30 -19.79
C ASP A 182 0.63 -22.17 -20.02
N ASN A 183 0.32 -21.26 -20.93
CA ASN A 183 1.14 -20.08 -21.21
C ASN A 183 0.90 -18.99 -20.17
N VAL A 184 1.45 -19.19 -18.98
CA VAL A 184 1.32 -18.27 -17.83
C VAL A 184 2.66 -18.00 -17.17
N SER A 185 2.77 -16.86 -16.50
CA SER A 185 3.91 -16.51 -15.66
C SER A 185 3.43 -15.70 -14.44
N LEU A 186 4.14 -15.83 -13.33
CA LEU A 186 3.97 -15.02 -12.13
C LEU A 186 5.22 -14.17 -11.89
N ALA A 187 5.11 -12.85 -12.08
CA ALA A 187 6.18 -11.89 -11.83
C ALA A 187 6.01 -11.30 -10.42
N MET A 188 7.04 -11.39 -9.59
CA MET A 188 6.99 -10.92 -8.21
C MET A 188 8.19 -10.03 -7.90
N MET A 189 7.97 -8.95 -7.16
CA MET A 189 9.04 -8.10 -6.59
C MET A 189 8.91 -8.10 -5.05
N PRO A 190 9.26 -9.22 -4.39
CA PRO A 190 8.88 -9.49 -3.02
C PRO A 190 9.93 -9.07 -1.99
N HIS A 191 10.85 -8.16 -2.30
CA HIS A 191 11.96 -7.82 -1.41
C HIS A 191 11.46 -7.28 -0.06
N ASN A 192 11.94 -7.89 1.02
CA ASN A 192 11.65 -7.47 2.39
C ASN A 192 12.96 -7.24 3.16
N VAL A 193 13.26 -5.96 3.45
CA VAL A 193 14.49 -5.54 4.15
C VAL A 193 14.61 -6.05 5.59
N PHE A 194 13.52 -6.53 6.17
CA PHE A 194 13.49 -7.02 7.55
C PHE A 194 13.76 -8.52 7.65
N LEU A 195 13.81 -9.24 6.52
CA LEU A 195 14.15 -10.66 6.48
C LEU A 195 15.67 -10.85 6.45
N ASN A 196 16.16 -11.78 7.23
CA ASN A 196 17.54 -12.24 7.08
C ASN A 196 17.68 -13.18 5.86
N GLN A 197 18.91 -13.57 5.53
CA GLN A 197 19.18 -14.39 4.34
C GLN A 197 18.49 -15.76 4.39
N ASN A 198 18.40 -16.40 5.55
CA ASN A 198 17.76 -17.73 5.68
C ASN A 198 16.23 -17.61 5.49
N GLU A 199 15.60 -16.60 6.10
CA GLU A 199 14.18 -16.30 5.92
C GLU A 199 13.87 -15.99 4.44
N THR A 200 14.70 -15.18 3.80
CA THR A 200 14.58 -14.86 2.38
C THR A 200 14.70 -16.12 1.52
N ASN A 201 15.70 -16.98 1.80
CA ASN A 201 15.89 -18.23 1.08
C ASN A 201 14.70 -19.20 1.24
N ASN A 202 14.08 -19.25 2.43
CA ASN A 202 12.90 -20.07 2.66
C ASN A 202 11.73 -19.62 1.76
N TRP A 203 11.47 -18.30 1.67
CA TRP A 203 10.47 -17.75 0.78
C TRP A 203 10.79 -18.04 -0.70
N VAL A 204 12.02 -17.81 -1.13
CA VAL A 204 12.47 -18.09 -2.50
C VAL A 204 12.27 -19.57 -2.85
N ASN A 205 12.67 -20.47 -1.95
CA ASN A 205 12.54 -21.92 -2.17
C ASN A 205 11.08 -22.37 -2.22
N LEU A 206 10.18 -21.76 -1.43
CA LEU A 206 8.75 -22.03 -1.48
C LEU A 206 8.18 -21.84 -2.90
N TYR A 207 8.59 -20.78 -3.57
CA TYR A 207 8.13 -20.45 -4.92
C TYR A 207 8.87 -21.25 -6.00
N LEU A 208 10.19 -21.22 -6.01
CA LEU A 208 10.99 -21.79 -7.10
C LEU A 208 11.00 -23.34 -7.11
N ASN A 209 10.78 -24.00 -5.98
CA ASN A 209 10.67 -25.45 -5.89
C ASN A 209 9.23 -25.96 -6.02
N SER A 210 8.26 -25.09 -6.32
CA SER A 210 6.86 -25.48 -6.51
C SER A 210 6.62 -26.13 -7.87
N LYS A 211 5.39 -26.67 -8.08
CA LYS A 211 4.98 -27.33 -9.35
C LYS A 211 5.27 -26.48 -10.59
N LEU A 212 5.07 -25.15 -10.48
CA LEU A 212 5.24 -24.19 -11.58
C LEU A 212 6.39 -23.20 -11.28
N GLY A 213 7.38 -23.58 -10.50
CA GLY A 213 8.50 -22.71 -10.13
C GLY A 213 9.29 -22.16 -11.32
N ASP A 214 9.35 -22.89 -12.42
CA ASP A 214 9.96 -22.47 -13.70
C ASP A 214 9.18 -21.32 -14.40
N LYS A 215 7.94 -21.09 -14.02
CA LYS A 215 7.08 -19.98 -14.50
C LYS A 215 7.03 -18.78 -13.54
N ILE A 216 7.75 -18.83 -12.43
CA ILE A 216 7.79 -17.77 -11.41
C ILE A 216 9.07 -16.96 -11.55
N GLN A 217 8.93 -15.65 -11.68
CA GLN A 217 10.04 -14.72 -11.79
C GLN A 217 10.11 -13.87 -10.52
N LEU A 218 11.18 -14.04 -9.74
CA LEU A 218 11.45 -13.20 -8.57
C LEU A 218 12.37 -12.05 -9.01
N ILE A 219 11.81 -10.85 -9.08
CA ILE A 219 12.47 -9.65 -9.56
C ILE A 219 13.11 -8.94 -8.36
N PRO A 220 14.40 -8.57 -8.42
CA PRO A 220 15.02 -7.76 -7.39
C PRO A 220 14.31 -6.42 -7.21
N ARG A 221 14.37 -5.87 -5.99
CA ARG A 221 13.88 -4.51 -5.73
C ARG A 221 14.55 -3.51 -6.65
N VAL A 222 13.74 -2.67 -7.26
CA VAL A 222 14.19 -1.56 -8.10
C VAL A 222 14.40 -0.28 -7.28
N LYS A 223 15.15 0.67 -7.83
CA LYS A 223 15.56 1.89 -7.12
C LYS A 223 14.57 3.04 -7.29
N THR A 224 13.89 3.12 -8.43
CA THR A 224 12.99 4.24 -8.77
C THR A 224 11.60 3.78 -9.12
N GLN A 225 10.64 4.67 -9.02
CA GLN A 225 9.25 4.41 -9.39
C GLN A 225 9.08 4.16 -10.89
N GLU A 226 9.89 4.81 -11.75
CA GLU A 226 9.88 4.54 -13.19
C GLU A 226 10.31 3.11 -13.51
N MET A 227 11.30 2.58 -12.77
CA MET A 227 11.69 1.17 -12.90
C MET A 227 10.56 0.24 -12.46
N ALA A 228 9.85 0.57 -11.37
CA ALA A 228 8.68 -0.18 -10.92
C ALA A 228 7.57 -0.14 -11.97
N TYR A 229 7.24 1.04 -12.50
CA TYR A 229 6.28 1.20 -13.60
C TYR A 229 6.64 0.34 -14.81
N ASN A 230 7.93 0.33 -15.21
CA ASN A 230 8.38 -0.46 -16.36
C ASN A 230 8.20 -1.97 -16.18
N ILE A 231 8.19 -2.46 -14.94
CA ILE A 231 7.85 -3.85 -14.60
C ILE A 231 6.32 -4.02 -14.58
N MET A 232 5.60 -3.16 -13.86
CA MET A 232 4.15 -3.22 -13.68
C MET A 232 3.39 -3.14 -15.02
N ARG A 233 3.87 -2.36 -15.97
CA ARG A 233 3.26 -2.27 -17.31
C ARG A 233 3.39 -3.55 -18.14
N GLN A 234 4.24 -4.49 -17.75
CA GLN A 234 4.44 -5.77 -18.47
C GLN A 234 3.48 -6.87 -17.99
N ILE A 235 2.68 -6.66 -16.98
CA ILE A 235 1.73 -7.65 -16.50
C ILE A 235 0.32 -7.41 -17.06
N HIS A 236 -0.52 -8.44 -17.02
CA HIS A 236 -1.93 -8.38 -17.40
C HIS A 236 -2.82 -8.13 -16.18
N CYS A 237 -2.49 -8.80 -15.07
CA CYS A 237 -3.32 -8.78 -13.87
C CYS A 237 -2.46 -8.85 -12.60
N GLY A 238 -2.68 -7.92 -11.66
CA GLY A 238 -2.17 -8.01 -10.30
C GLY A 238 -2.97 -9.00 -9.47
N ILE A 239 -2.30 -9.73 -8.56
CA ILE A 239 -2.96 -10.64 -7.62
C ILE A 239 -2.51 -10.33 -6.19
N PHE A 240 -3.46 -9.98 -5.31
CA PHE A 240 -3.21 -9.54 -3.94
C PHE A 240 -4.10 -10.32 -2.95
N PRO A 241 -3.65 -11.50 -2.52
CA PRO A 241 -4.35 -12.32 -1.53
C PRO A 241 -4.08 -11.81 -0.10
N SER A 242 -4.21 -10.51 0.12
CA SER A 242 -3.86 -9.89 1.40
C SER A 242 -4.93 -10.16 2.45
N ARG A 243 -4.50 -10.53 3.66
CA ARG A 243 -5.37 -10.68 4.83
C ARG A 243 -5.76 -9.34 5.44
N ALA A 244 -4.87 -8.36 5.31
CA ALA A 244 -5.07 -6.97 5.77
C ALA A 244 -4.11 -6.01 5.09
N GLU A 245 -4.57 -4.81 4.77
CA GLU A 245 -3.78 -3.72 4.21
C GLU A 245 -4.24 -2.37 4.77
N GLY A 246 -3.30 -1.50 5.10
CA GLY A 246 -3.63 -0.12 5.42
C GLY A 246 -4.08 0.66 4.19
N TRP A 247 -3.47 0.38 3.02
CA TRP A 247 -3.82 1.01 1.74
C TRP A 247 -3.61 0.09 0.53
N ASN A 248 -2.40 -0.35 0.24
CA ASN A 248 -1.93 -1.10 -0.93
C ASN A 248 -1.63 -0.21 -2.14
N LEU A 249 -0.50 0.52 -2.07
CA LEU A 249 -0.04 1.43 -3.14
C LEU A 249 0.15 0.70 -4.47
N GLU A 250 0.71 -0.51 -4.44
CA GLU A 250 1.00 -1.31 -5.62
C GLU A 250 -0.27 -1.67 -6.41
N ALA A 251 -1.37 -1.94 -5.71
CA ALA A 251 -2.67 -2.19 -6.36
C ALA A 251 -3.24 -0.91 -6.98
N LEU A 252 -3.13 0.24 -6.31
CA LEU A 252 -3.55 1.55 -6.84
C LEU A 252 -2.77 1.90 -8.12
N GLU A 253 -1.44 1.73 -8.10
CA GLU A 253 -0.54 2.01 -9.22
C GLU A 253 -0.84 1.10 -10.42
N LEU A 254 -1.16 -0.16 -10.19
CA LEU A 254 -1.57 -1.09 -11.25
C LEU A 254 -2.90 -0.67 -11.89
N LEU A 255 -3.88 -0.24 -11.11
CA LEU A 255 -5.14 0.30 -11.67
C LEU A 255 -4.86 1.56 -12.51
N ALA A 256 -3.98 2.45 -12.05
CA ALA A 256 -3.57 3.63 -12.81
C ALA A 256 -2.94 3.27 -14.17
N CYS A 257 -2.16 2.17 -14.21
CA CYS A 257 -1.61 1.62 -15.45
C CYS A 257 -2.63 0.88 -16.34
N GLY A 258 -3.87 0.72 -15.89
CA GLY A 258 -4.91 -0.02 -16.60
C GLY A 258 -4.77 -1.55 -16.51
N ARG A 259 -4.11 -2.06 -15.47
CA ARG A 259 -4.00 -3.51 -15.20
C ARG A 259 -5.23 -4.02 -14.50
N HIS A 260 -5.59 -5.29 -14.76
CA HIS A 260 -6.62 -5.96 -13.97
C HIS A 260 -6.13 -6.28 -12.58
N LEU A 261 -7.05 -6.42 -11.61
CA LEU A 261 -6.73 -6.88 -10.26
C LEU A 261 -7.61 -8.06 -9.86
N ILE A 262 -7.00 -9.00 -9.13
CA ILE A 262 -7.65 -10.00 -8.29
C ILE A 262 -7.22 -9.65 -6.87
N ILE A 263 -8.16 -9.29 -6.00
CA ILE A 263 -7.83 -8.69 -4.69
C ILE A 263 -8.90 -9.04 -3.65
N THR A 264 -8.50 -9.26 -2.42
CA THR A 264 -9.42 -9.52 -1.30
C THR A 264 -10.29 -8.30 -1.00
N ASP A 265 -11.59 -8.51 -0.74
CA ASP A 265 -12.53 -7.45 -0.38
C ASP A 265 -12.47 -7.18 1.13
N CYS A 266 -11.42 -6.49 1.57
CA CYS A 266 -11.23 -6.18 2.98
C CYS A 266 -10.28 -4.99 3.20
N THR A 267 -10.41 -4.34 4.34
CA THR A 267 -9.50 -3.31 4.88
C THR A 267 -9.24 -2.11 3.94
N GLY A 268 -8.06 -1.50 3.98
CA GLY A 268 -7.81 -0.19 3.36
C GLY A 268 -7.96 -0.11 1.84
N HIS A 269 -7.71 -1.19 1.10
CA HIS A 269 -7.83 -1.13 -0.37
C HIS A 269 -9.29 -1.15 -0.89
N THR A 270 -10.28 -1.38 -0.03
CA THR A 270 -11.70 -1.19 -0.38
C THR A 270 -12.05 0.27 -0.67
N GLU A 271 -11.17 1.21 -0.31
CA GLU A 271 -11.32 2.64 -0.62
C GLU A 271 -11.31 2.92 -2.14
N PHE A 272 -10.56 2.13 -2.90
CA PHE A 272 -10.42 2.32 -4.35
C PHE A 272 -10.75 1.08 -5.20
N CYS A 273 -10.80 -0.12 -4.61
CA CYS A 273 -11.21 -1.35 -5.29
C CYS A 273 -12.71 -1.61 -5.09
N ASN A 274 -13.40 -1.98 -6.18
CA ASN A 274 -14.80 -2.37 -6.19
C ASN A 274 -15.10 -3.32 -7.35
N THR A 275 -16.31 -3.85 -7.43
CA THR A 275 -16.72 -4.84 -8.44
C THR A 275 -16.70 -4.32 -9.88
N SER A 276 -16.65 -3.02 -10.11
CA SER A 276 -16.56 -2.44 -11.46
C SER A 276 -15.13 -2.39 -11.99
N ASN A 277 -14.13 -2.32 -11.10
CA ASN A 277 -12.73 -2.11 -11.45
C ASN A 277 -11.80 -3.26 -11.07
N SER A 278 -12.24 -4.20 -10.23
CA SER A 278 -11.44 -5.30 -9.71
C SER A 278 -12.27 -6.59 -9.59
N ARG A 279 -11.59 -7.74 -9.64
CA ARG A 279 -12.16 -9.04 -9.30
C ARG A 279 -11.99 -9.23 -7.80
N LEU A 280 -13.03 -8.87 -7.05
CA LEU A 280 -13.01 -8.95 -5.59
C LEU A 280 -13.19 -10.39 -5.13
N ILE A 281 -12.41 -10.78 -4.12
CA ILE A 281 -12.55 -12.05 -3.41
C ILE A 281 -13.45 -11.80 -2.21
N ASN A 282 -14.61 -12.44 -2.21
CA ASN A 282 -15.56 -12.33 -1.09
C ASN A 282 -15.02 -13.08 0.13
N MET A 283 -14.74 -12.33 1.19
CA MET A 283 -14.11 -12.82 2.43
C MET A 283 -15.14 -13.40 3.38
N THR A 284 -15.45 -14.69 3.22
CA THR A 284 -16.49 -15.42 4.00
C THR A 284 -15.94 -16.22 5.16
N SER A 285 -14.62 -16.50 5.18
CA SER A 285 -13.99 -17.37 6.19
C SER A 285 -13.75 -16.69 7.55
N GLY A 286 -14.23 -15.45 7.73
CA GLY A 286 -14.14 -14.71 8.99
C GLY A 286 -12.72 -14.20 9.26
N TYR A 287 -12.33 -14.27 10.53
CA TYR A 287 -11.04 -13.76 11.03
C TYR A 287 -10.21 -14.89 11.61
N GLU A 288 -8.90 -14.66 11.66
CA GLU A 288 -7.92 -15.50 12.33
C GLU A 288 -6.94 -14.61 13.11
N SER A 289 -6.24 -15.17 14.10
CA SER A 289 -5.21 -14.47 14.85
C SER A 289 -4.12 -13.94 13.92
N ALA A 290 -3.77 -12.67 14.04
CA ALA A 290 -2.72 -12.04 13.27
C ALA A 290 -1.34 -12.52 13.75
N PHE A 291 -0.81 -13.56 13.11
CA PHE A 291 0.44 -14.16 13.50
C PHE A 291 1.33 -14.47 12.29
N ASP A 292 2.53 -13.91 12.26
CA ASP A 292 3.58 -14.24 11.27
C ASP A 292 4.93 -14.59 11.92
N GLY A 293 4.99 -14.53 13.25
CA GLY A 293 6.19 -14.80 14.02
C GLY A 293 7.27 -13.72 13.95
N LYS A 294 7.02 -12.58 13.29
CA LYS A 294 7.98 -11.50 13.10
C LYS A 294 7.44 -10.11 13.43
N PHE A 295 6.34 -9.71 12.80
CA PHE A 295 5.70 -8.41 13.00
C PHE A 295 4.39 -8.53 13.78
N PHE A 296 3.72 -9.67 13.62
CA PHE A 296 2.45 -9.96 14.24
C PHE A 296 2.60 -11.19 15.13
N HIS A 297 2.24 -11.07 16.40
CA HIS A 297 2.51 -12.07 17.43
C HIS A 297 1.25 -12.74 17.98
N GLY A 298 0.12 -12.59 17.29
CA GLY A 298 -1.14 -13.26 17.64
C GLY A 298 -2.11 -12.39 18.43
N ASP A 299 -1.71 -11.20 18.82
CA ASP A 299 -2.58 -10.20 19.39
C ASP A 299 -3.27 -9.41 18.28
N GLY A 300 -4.59 -9.39 18.25
CA GLY A 300 -5.39 -8.87 17.14
C GLY A 300 -5.64 -9.91 16.05
N SER A 301 -6.43 -9.52 15.07
CA SER A 301 -6.91 -10.41 14.01
C SER A 301 -6.82 -9.76 12.63
N TRP A 302 -6.75 -10.62 11.62
CA TRP A 302 -6.90 -10.25 10.21
C TRP A 302 -7.86 -11.21 9.51
N ARG A 303 -8.21 -10.94 8.25
CA ARG A 303 -9.13 -11.80 7.50
C ARG A 303 -8.51 -13.18 7.25
N SER A 304 -9.29 -14.23 7.50
CA SER A 304 -8.90 -15.60 7.20
C SER A 304 -9.09 -15.91 5.72
N ILE A 305 -8.11 -16.55 5.10
CA ILE A 305 -8.17 -17.01 3.71
C ILE A 305 -8.12 -18.54 3.73
N LYS A 306 -9.22 -19.17 3.35
CA LYS A 306 -9.38 -20.62 3.28
C LYS A 306 -9.74 -21.07 1.88
N GLU A 307 -10.14 -22.33 1.73
CA GLU A 307 -10.39 -22.97 0.44
C GLU A 307 -11.38 -22.18 -0.43
N ASN A 308 -12.44 -21.60 0.15
CA ASN A 308 -13.41 -20.82 -0.63
C ASN A 308 -12.79 -19.55 -1.26
N GLU A 309 -11.97 -18.82 -0.51
CA GLU A 309 -11.28 -17.64 -1.02
C GLU A 309 -10.19 -18.03 -2.05
N ILE A 310 -9.48 -19.14 -1.81
CA ILE A 310 -8.51 -19.70 -2.75
C ILE A 310 -9.18 -20.08 -4.07
N ASP A 311 -10.32 -20.79 -4.02
CA ASP A 311 -11.07 -21.19 -5.21
C ASP A 311 -11.56 -20.01 -6.04
N GLN A 312 -12.02 -18.93 -5.40
CA GLN A 312 -12.37 -17.70 -6.10
C GLN A 312 -11.16 -17.09 -6.83
N MET A 313 -9.98 -17.05 -6.19
CA MET A 313 -8.76 -16.53 -6.81
C MET A 313 -8.33 -17.38 -8.00
N VAL A 314 -8.36 -18.70 -7.85
CA VAL A 314 -8.06 -19.68 -8.91
C VAL A 314 -8.99 -19.47 -10.11
N GLU A 315 -10.29 -19.36 -9.87
CA GLU A 315 -11.28 -19.16 -10.93
C GLU A 315 -11.04 -17.82 -11.67
N HIS A 316 -10.79 -16.73 -10.93
CA HIS A 316 -10.50 -15.44 -11.54
C HIS A 316 -9.19 -15.44 -12.33
N MET A 317 -8.16 -16.15 -11.87
CA MET A 317 -6.91 -16.31 -12.64
C MET A 317 -7.16 -17.05 -13.95
N ARG A 318 -7.92 -18.15 -13.92
CA ARG A 318 -8.29 -18.92 -15.14
C ARG A 318 -9.12 -18.08 -16.11
N GLN A 319 -10.05 -17.26 -15.62
CA GLN A 319 -10.84 -16.35 -16.45
C GLN A 319 -9.97 -15.29 -17.14
N ILE A 320 -9.04 -14.64 -16.42
CA ILE A 320 -8.10 -13.68 -17.01
C ILE A 320 -7.25 -14.36 -18.08
N HIS A 321 -6.71 -15.55 -17.78
CA HIS A 321 -5.93 -16.31 -18.76
C HIS A 321 -6.75 -16.65 -20.01
N LYS A 322 -7.97 -17.16 -19.85
CA LYS A 322 -8.87 -17.44 -20.96
C LYS A 322 -9.12 -16.22 -21.84
N LEU A 323 -9.47 -15.08 -21.24
CA LEU A 323 -9.70 -13.82 -21.97
C LEU A 323 -8.46 -13.36 -22.74
N ASN A 324 -7.26 -13.53 -22.17
CA ASN A 324 -6.02 -13.21 -22.88
C ASN A 324 -5.77 -14.15 -24.06
N GLN A 325 -5.97 -15.46 -23.89
CA GLN A 325 -5.81 -16.45 -24.96
C GLN A 325 -6.81 -16.22 -26.13
N GLU A 326 -8.01 -15.77 -25.82
CA GLU A 326 -9.05 -15.41 -26.81
C GLU A 326 -8.82 -14.03 -27.47
N GLY A 327 -7.80 -13.26 -27.02
CA GLY A 327 -7.54 -11.91 -27.50
C GLY A 327 -8.64 -10.89 -27.12
N SER A 328 -9.46 -11.21 -26.12
CA SER A 328 -10.58 -10.39 -25.64
C SER A 328 -10.29 -9.64 -24.33
N LEU A 329 -9.12 -9.86 -23.72
CA LEU A 329 -8.69 -9.10 -22.54
C LEU A 329 -8.26 -7.69 -22.96
N ASN A 330 -9.04 -6.70 -22.58
CA ASN A 330 -8.75 -5.29 -22.86
C ASN A 330 -8.15 -4.58 -21.61
N ILE A 331 -7.59 -3.40 -21.84
CA ILE A 331 -7.14 -2.53 -20.74
C ILE A 331 -8.28 -2.24 -19.76
N ASN A 332 -7.99 -2.18 -18.48
CA ASN A 332 -8.98 -1.92 -17.41
C ASN A 332 -9.31 -0.41 -17.33
N THR A 333 -10.17 0.06 -18.22
CA THR A 333 -10.60 1.48 -18.25
C THR A 333 -11.34 1.89 -16.99
N ALA A 334 -12.17 1.01 -16.43
CA ALA A 334 -12.87 1.27 -15.16
C ALA A 334 -11.89 1.47 -14.00
N GLY A 335 -10.77 0.71 -13.99
CA GLY A 335 -9.67 0.89 -13.04
C GLY A 335 -9.03 2.27 -13.18
N ILE A 336 -8.64 2.63 -14.40
CA ILE A 336 -8.03 3.93 -14.69
C ILE A 336 -8.94 5.06 -14.21
N ASP A 337 -10.23 5.03 -14.57
CA ASP A 337 -11.16 6.10 -14.23
C ASP A 337 -11.42 6.22 -12.73
N SER A 338 -11.50 5.11 -12.03
CA SER A 338 -11.78 5.08 -10.59
C SER A 338 -10.64 5.65 -9.72
N VAL A 339 -9.40 5.58 -10.20
CA VAL A 339 -8.23 6.04 -9.43
C VAL A 339 -7.77 7.47 -9.76
N LYS A 340 -8.33 8.12 -10.77
CA LYS A 340 -7.97 9.51 -11.14
C LYS A 340 -8.05 10.51 -9.98
N LYS A 341 -8.95 10.28 -9.03
CA LYS A 341 -9.09 11.10 -7.83
C LYS A 341 -7.97 10.89 -6.79
N PHE A 342 -7.16 9.84 -6.93
CA PHE A 342 -6.09 9.47 -6.01
C PHE A 342 -4.69 9.81 -6.55
N THR A 343 -4.53 10.86 -7.36
CA THR A 343 -3.18 11.37 -7.63
C THR A 343 -2.62 12.06 -6.39
N TRP A 344 -1.28 12.12 -6.23
CA TRP A 344 -0.68 12.82 -5.09
C TRP A 344 -1.13 14.27 -4.99
N SER A 345 -1.35 14.94 -6.12
CA SER A 345 -1.92 16.29 -6.15
C SER A 345 -3.31 16.35 -5.52
N ASN A 346 -4.25 15.49 -5.98
CA ASN A 346 -5.63 15.51 -5.52
C ASN A 346 -5.76 15.10 -4.03
N VAL A 347 -5.02 14.08 -3.59
CA VAL A 347 -5.07 13.66 -2.18
C VAL A 347 -4.41 14.70 -1.26
N THR A 348 -3.46 15.48 -1.77
CA THR A 348 -2.87 16.60 -1.04
C THR A 348 -3.82 17.80 -0.98
N ASP A 349 -4.75 17.97 -1.91
CA ASP A 349 -5.86 18.92 -1.77
C ASP A 349 -6.73 18.56 -0.57
N ILE A 350 -7.05 17.28 -0.41
CA ILE A 350 -7.79 16.79 0.77
C ILE A 350 -6.99 17.02 2.07
N LEU A 351 -5.68 16.71 2.06
CA LEU A 351 -4.80 16.97 3.21
C LEU A 351 -4.78 18.46 3.57
N ASP A 352 -4.62 19.34 2.58
CA ASP A 352 -4.59 20.80 2.75
C ASP A 352 -5.90 21.31 3.39
N ASP A 353 -7.05 20.86 2.88
CA ASP A 353 -8.35 21.21 3.42
C ASP A 353 -8.50 20.75 4.88
N LYS A 354 -8.08 19.52 5.20
CA LYS A 354 -8.11 19.01 6.58
C LYS A 354 -7.15 19.78 7.48
N LEU A 355 -5.92 20.05 7.05
CA LEU A 355 -4.98 20.86 7.80
C LEU A 355 -5.55 22.25 8.15
N LYS A 356 -6.23 22.91 7.22
CA LYS A 356 -6.89 24.22 7.46
C LYS A 356 -8.06 24.16 8.43
N THR A 357 -8.73 23.01 8.56
CA THR A 357 -9.87 22.86 9.48
C THR A 357 -9.45 22.54 10.90
N VAL A 358 -8.26 21.98 11.11
CA VAL A 358 -7.75 21.55 12.42
C VAL A 358 -6.68 22.49 12.99
N THR A 359 -6.36 23.57 12.28
CA THR A 359 -5.37 24.59 12.68
C THR A 359 -5.98 25.97 12.73
#